data_2409a4d2a6856eae8145de990a0cd8de
#
_entry.id   2409a4d2a6856eae8145de990a0cd8de
#
_cell.length_a   1.000
_cell.length_b   1.000
_cell.length_c   1.000
_cell.angle_alpha   90.00
_cell.angle_beta   90.00
_cell.angle_gamma   90.00
#
_symmetry.space_group_name_H-M   'P 1'
#
loop_
_entity.id
_entity.type
_entity.pdbx_description
1 polymer ?
#
loop_
_entity_poly.entity_id
_entity_poly.type
_entity_poly.pdbx_seq_one_letter_code
_entity_poly.pdbx_strand_id
1 'polypeptide(L)'
;PYIEGAWMTKHDRKYYLQYACPGAEINVYADGVYIGDSPLGPFVPAESNPFSYKPGGFLPGAGHGSTMKDKEGRWWHTATMRISKNHVFERRVGIWPCGFDEEGTLYCNQRYGDWPLKADDIKENPWKNPEWMLLSFRAKVSSSGCVSGHEENYAVDENVQTWWKADRCNEPWIQMDLGDIMDVHAIQLNFADDMENEIPCPGKMIQTPDAERYIDLNNHVTAWYLEGSLDGRNWFMLEDKRKTEGDMPCLLYTSPSP
;
A
#
# COMPACT_ATOMS: atom_id res chain seq x y z
N PRO A 1 -6.97 20.89 12.58
CA PRO A 1 -6.89 19.42 12.76
C PRO A 1 -8.11 18.96 13.54
N TYR A 2 -8.64 17.83 13.19
CA TYR A 2 -9.73 17.18 13.91
C TYR A 2 -9.33 15.75 14.28
N ILE A 3 -10.03 15.17 15.24
CA ILE A 3 -9.85 13.80 15.69
C ILE A 3 -11.13 13.05 15.33
N GLU A 4 -10.98 11.88 14.72
CA GLU A 4 -12.09 11.05 14.23
C GLU A 4 -11.77 9.56 14.35
N GLY A 5 -12.64 8.70 13.82
CA GLY A 5 -12.36 7.28 13.64
C GLY A 5 -12.19 6.51 14.95
N ALA A 6 -13.04 6.78 15.94
CA ALA A 6 -12.92 6.12 17.23
C ALA A 6 -13.11 4.60 17.13
N TRP A 7 -12.14 3.84 17.64
CA TRP A 7 -12.19 2.38 17.74
C TRP A 7 -11.71 1.92 19.11
N MET A 8 -12.41 0.97 19.73
CA MET A 8 -12.06 0.46 21.05
C MET A 8 -11.59 -0.98 20.97
N THR A 9 -10.36 -1.22 21.44
CA THR A 9 -9.80 -2.56 21.62
C THR A 9 -9.60 -2.84 23.10
N LYS A 10 -9.98 -4.03 23.54
CA LYS A 10 -9.68 -4.51 24.91
C LYS A 10 -8.54 -5.50 24.87
N HIS A 11 -7.49 -5.26 25.66
CA HIS A 11 -6.36 -6.15 25.85
C HIS A 11 -5.89 -6.10 27.33
N ASP A 12 -5.62 -7.23 27.92
CA ASP A 12 -5.12 -7.42 29.31
C ASP A 12 -5.77 -6.48 30.34
N ARG A 13 -7.10 -6.46 30.35
CA ARG A 13 -7.94 -5.63 31.24
C ARG A 13 -7.84 -4.13 31.03
N LYS A 14 -7.08 -3.65 30.01
CA LYS A 14 -7.03 -2.27 29.57
C LYS A 14 -7.92 -2.05 28.35
N TYR A 15 -8.33 -0.82 28.16
CA TYR A 15 -9.13 -0.35 27.03
C TYR A 15 -8.32 0.67 26.24
N TYR A 16 -8.17 0.39 24.95
CA TYR A 16 -7.40 1.18 24.01
C TYR A 16 -8.34 1.90 23.06
N LEU A 17 -8.58 3.18 23.32
CA LEU A 17 -9.41 4.05 22.49
C LEU A 17 -8.52 4.65 21.39
N GLN A 18 -8.61 4.10 20.21
CA GLN A 18 -7.89 4.54 19.03
C GLN A 18 -8.63 5.71 18.37
N TYR A 19 -7.90 6.57 17.70
CA TYR A 19 -8.41 7.72 16.96
C TYR A 19 -7.49 8.08 15.80
N ALA A 20 -8.02 8.69 14.76
CA ALA A 20 -7.26 9.16 13.60
C ALA A 20 -7.06 10.68 13.64
N CYS A 21 -5.92 11.12 13.15
CA CYS A 21 -5.51 12.53 13.09
C CYS A 21 -4.30 12.67 12.16
N PRO A 22 -4.05 13.79 11.49
CA PRO A 22 -4.85 15.02 11.42
C PRO A 22 -5.83 15.07 10.26
N GLY A 23 -5.72 14.21 9.25
CA GLY A 23 -6.63 14.15 8.10
C GLY A 23 -6.05 13.35 6.94
N ALA A 24 -6.94 12.70 6.17
CA ALA A 24 -6.58 11.76 5.11
C ALA A 24 -5.89 12.41 3.90
N GLU A 25 -5.99 13.73 3.78
CA GLU A 25 -5.42 14.49 2.68
C GLU A 25 -3.89 14.73 2.80
N ILE A 26 -3.32 14.36 3.93
CA ILE A 26 -1.89 14.59 4.20
C ILE A 26 -1.15 13.29 4.53
N ASN A 27 0.13 13.23 4.14
CA ASN A 27 0.97 12.04 4.32
C ASN A 27 1.25 11.67 5.79
N VAL A 28 1.00 12.60 6.71
CA VAL A 28 1.15 12.39 8.16
C VAL A 28 -0.13 11.88 8.82
N TYR A 29 -1.14 11.49 8.05
CA TYR A 29 -2.34 10.84 8.59
C TYR A 29 -1.95 9.56 9.33
N ALA A 30 -2.45 9.42 10.54
CA ALA A 30 -2.00 8.39 11.48
C ALA A 30 -3.10 8.02 12.46
N ASP A 31 -2.90 6.92 13.17
CA ASP A 31 -3.74 6.56 14.31
C ASP A 31 -2.97 6.68 15.62
N GLY A 32 -3.60 7.37 16.57
CA GLY A 32 -3.16 7.45 17.96
C GLY A 32 -4.05 6.64 18.88
N VAL A 33 -3.67 6.51 20.15
CA VAL A 33 -4.41 5.73 21.14
C VAL A 33 -4.37 6.37 22.52
N TYR A 34 -5.52 6.34 23.18
CA TYR A 34 -5.66 6.60 24.62
C TYR A 34 -5.89 5.28 25.35
N ILE A 35 -5.37 5.16 26.56
CA ILE A 35 -5.46 3.92 27.38
C ILE A 35 -6.23 4.25 28.67
N GLY A 36 -7.13 3.34 29.06
CA GLY A 36 -7.92 3.44 30.29
C GLY A 36 -8.19 2.08 30.95
N ASP A 37 -8.56 2.11 32.19
CA ASP A 37 -8.93 0.90 32.96
C ASP A 37 -10.42 0.52 32.84
N SER A 38 -11.21 1.40 32.25
CA SER A 38 -12.65 1.25 32.05
C SER A 38 -13.03 1.67 30.61
N PRO A 39 -14.06 1.05 30.02
CA PRO A 39 -14.53 1.45 28.70
C PRO A 39 -15.12 2.88 28.64
N LEU A 40 -15.41 3.45 29.78
CA LEU A 40 -15.90 4.82 29.93
C LEU A 40 -14.80 5.80 30.39
N GLY A 41 -13.56 5.32 30.50
CA GLY A 41 -12.42 6.09 30.96
C GLY A 41 -12.32 6.17 32.51
N PRO A 42 -11.52 7.09 33.05
CA PRO A 42 -10.77 8.09 32.29
C PRO A 42 -9.70 7.49 31.38
N PHE A 43 -9.39 8.17 30.29
CA PHE A 43 -8.37 7.76 29.34
C PHE A 43 -7.15 8.70 29.38
N VAL A 44 -5.97 8.13 29.23
CA VAL A 44 -4.69 8.85 29.15
C VAL A 44 -4.05 8.58 27.80
N PRO A 45 -3.50 9.58 27.09
CA PRO A 45 -2.81 9.35 25.84
C PRO A 45 -1.60 8.43 26.05
N ALA A 46 -1.38 7.49 25.15
CA ALA A 46 -0.19 6.66 25.19
C ALA A 46 1.07 7.49 24.88
N GLU A 47 2.15 7.20 25.56
CA GLU A 47 3.45 7.87 25.33
C GLU A 47 4.01 7.55 23.95
N SER A 48 3.65 6.37 23.39
CA SER A 48 4.07 5.87 22.08
C SER A 48 3.29 6.45 20.90
N ASN A 49 2.40 7.44 21.13
CA ASN A 49 1.62 8.03 20.04
C ASN A 49 2.46 8.77 19.00
N PRO A 50 2.12 8.68 17.72
CA PRO A 50 1.09 7.80 17.14
C PRO A 50 1.57 6.35 17.06
N PHE A 51 0.68 5.39 17.36
CA PHE A 51 1.04 3.97 17.33
C PHE A 51 1.09 3.39 15.90
N SER A 52 0.40 4.03 14.98
CA SER A 52 0.36 3.66 13.56
C SER A 52 0.69 4.90 12.72
N TYR A 53 1.91 4.94 12.20
CA TYR A 53 2.45 6.14 11.54
C TYR A 53 3.54 5.81 10.52
N LYS A 54 3.39 6.32 9.31
CA LYS A 54 4.38 6.20 8.24
C LYS A 54 4.26 7.39 7.27
N PRO A 55 5.06 8.45 7.45
CA PRO A 55 4.94 9.68 6.65
C PRO A 55 5.60 9.59 5.27
N GLY A 56 6.33 8.53 4.97
CA GLY A 56 7.06 8.33 3.72
C GLY A 56 7.03 6.88 3.23
N GLY A 57 7.69 6.60 2.11
CA GLY A 57 7.67 5.33 1.40
C GLY A 57 6.53 5.28 0.37
N PHE A 58 6.34 4.13 -0.27
CA PHE A 58 5.37 3.95 -1.35
C PHE A 58 3.93 4.30 -0.93
N LEU A 59 3.48 3.79 0.22
CA LEU A 59 2.16 4.06 0.78
C LEU A 59 2.29 4.91 2.07
N PRO A 60 2.41 6.23 1.96
CA PRO A 60 2.48 7.08 3.14
C PRO A 60 1.10 7.35 3.72
N GLY A 61 1.05 7.52 5.04
CA GLY A 61 -0.12 7.98 5.77
C GLY A 61 -1.31 7.04 5.69
N ALA A 62 -1.71 6.49 6.82
CA ALA A 62 -2.93 5.73 6.93
C ALA A 62 -3.56 5.97 8.29
N GLY A 63 -4.86 6.15 8.31
CA GLY A 63 -5.61 6.41 9.53
C GLY A 63 -7.08 6.02 9.42
N HIS A 64 -7.87 6.37 10.43
CA HIS A 64 -9.25 5.96 10.61
C HIS A 64 -9.36 4.43 10.68
N GLY A 65 -8.45 3.87 11.48
CA GLY A 65 -8.22 2.44 11.51
C GLY A 65 -8.98 1.71 12.59
N SER A 66 -8.86 0.40 12.53
CA SER A 66 -9.34 -0.52 13.54
C SER A 66 -8.34 -1.66 13.76
N THR A 67 -8.25 -2.11 15.00
CA THR A 67 -7.36 -3.21 15.39
C THR A 67 -8.19 -4.44 15.70
N MET A 68 -7.83 -5.56 15.12
CA MET A 68 -8.55 -6.83 15.29
C MET A 68 -7.58 -7.98 15.52
N LYS A 69 -8.09 -9.04 16.13
CA LYS A 69 -7.39 -10.31 16.30
C LYS A 69 -8.01 -11.35 15.38
N ASP A 70 -7.19 -12.05 14.60
CA ASP A 70 -7.68 -13.10 13.71
C ASP A 70 -7.87 -14.44 14.47
N LYS A 71 -8.33 -15.45 13.73
CA LYS A 71 -8.60 -16.81 14.29
C LYS A 71 -7.34 -17.52 14.76
N GLU A 72 -6.18 -17.20 14.20
CA GLU A 72 -4.88 -17.71 14.57
C GLU A 72 -4.23 -16.96 15.73
N GLY A 73 -4.90 -15.90 16.22
CA GLY A 73 -4.46 -15.11 17.36
C GLY A 73 -3.50 -13.96 17.01
N ARG A 74 -3.29 -13.67 15.72
CA ARG A 74 -2.48 -12.55 15.25
C ARG A 74 -3.28 -11.25 15.31
N TRP A 75 -2.60 -10.17 15.64
CA TRP A 75 -3.19 -8.85 15.65
C TRP A 75 -2.94 -8.14 14.33
N TRP A 76 -3.98 -7.49 13.84
CA TRP A 76 -3.96 -6.73 12.61
C TRP A 76 -4.54 -5.36 12.82
N HIS A 77 -3.92 -4.36 12.19
CA HIS A 77 -4.46 -3.01 12.09
C HIS A 77 -4.85 -2.75 10.65
N THR A 78 -6.08 -2.28 10.45
CA THR A 78 -6.58 -1.85 9.14
C THR A 78 -6.81 -0.35 9.18
N ALA A 79 -6.44 0.35 8.13
CA ALA A 79 -6.70 1.79 8.03
C ALA A 79 -6.86 2.19 6.56
N THR A 80 -7.35 3.39 6.31
CA THR A 80 -7.53 3.90 4.96
C THR A 80 -6.30 4.67 4.51
N MET A 81 -5.86 4.38 3.29
CA MET A 81 -4.75 5.04 2.61
C MET A 81 -5.28 5.88 1.45
N ARG A 82 -4.70 7.04 1.24
CA ARG A 82 -4.91 7.81 0.02
C ARG A 82 -3.90 7.39 -1.03
N ILE A 83 -4.35 6.74 -2.07
CA ILE A 83 -3.50 6.30 -3.17
C ILE A 83 -3.69 7.16 -4.43
N SER A 84 -4.85 7.80 -4.60
CA SER A 84 -5.14 8.62 -5.77
C SER A 84 -4.59 10.03 -5.63
N LYS A 85 -4.09 10.57 -6.75
CA LYS A 85 -3.74 11.98 -6.90
C LYS A 85 -4.96 12.82 -7.26
N ASN A 86 -5.92 12.24 -7.96
CA ASN A 86 -7.03 12.95 -8.56
C ASN A 86 -8.15 13.27 -7.57
N HIS A 87 -8.32 12.43 -6.55
CA HIS A 87 -9.39 12.64 -5.57
C HIS A 87 -8.93 12.31 -4.16
N VAL A 88 -8.99 13.29 -3.25
CA VAL A 88 -8.54 13.14 -1.84
C VAL A 88 -9.30 12.09 -1.05
N PHE A 89 -10.53 11.74 -1.45
CA PHE A 89 -11.33 10.72 -0.80
C PHE A 89 -11.34 9.37 -1.53
N GLU A 90 -10.61 9.23 -2.61
CA GLU A 90 -10.35 7.92 -3.16
C GLU A 90 -9.28 7.23 -2.34
N ARG A 91 -9.72 6.24 -1.58
CA ARG A 91 -8.89 5.57 -0.59
C ARG A 91 -9.00 4.06 -0.75
N ARG A 92 -7.94 3.37 -0.38
CA ARG A 92 -7.91 1.90 -0.29
C ARG A 92 -7.69 1.48 1.16
N VAL A 93 -8.11 0.28 1.48
CA VAL A 93 -7.87 -0.33 2.79
C VAL A 93 -6.50 -0.96 2.80
N GLY A 94 -5.67 -0.51 3.74
CA GLY A 94 -4.43 -1.18 4.10
C GLY A 94 -4.62 -2.11 5.28
N ILE A 95 -3.76 -3.12 5.38
CA ILE A 95 -3.69 -4.04 6.51
C ILE A 95 -2.23 -4.27 6.89
N TRP A 96 -1.93 -4.17 8.18
CA TRP A 96 -0.58 -4.30 8.70
C TRP A 96 -0.56 -5.16 9.95
N PRO A 97 0.55 -5.87 10.21
CA PRO A 97 0.75 -6.51 11.50
C PRO A 97 0.82 -5.46 12.61
N CYS A 98 0.18 -5.77 13.71
CA CYS A 98 0.24 -4.97 14.91
C CYS A 98 0.24 -5.88 16.15
N GLY A 99 0.28 -5.30 17.34
CA GLY A 99 0.22 -6.06 18.57
C GLY A 99 0.54 -5.23 19.80
N PHE A 100 0.74 -5.94 20.88
CA PHE A 100 1.07 -5.38 22.19
C PHE A 100 2.38 -5.98 22.66
N ASP A 101 3.26 -5.15 23.22
CA ASP A 101 4.46 -5.64 23.90
C ASP A 101 4.15 -6.12 25.34
N GLU A 102 5.19 -6.46 26.08
CA GLU A 102 5.07 -6.97 27.45
C GLU A 102 4.53 -5.90 28.42
N GLU A 103 4.75 -4.64 28.15
CA GLU A 103 4.25 -3.49 28.91
C GLU A 103 2.81 -3.09 28.50
N GLY A 104 2.26 -3.72 27.45
CA GLY A 104 0.95 -3.42 26.90
C GLY A 104 0.93 -2.20 25.97
N THR A 105 2.08 -1.83 25.41
CA THR A 105 2.14 -0.78 24.38
C THR A 105 1.57 -1.31 23.07
N LEU A 106 0.53 -0.66 22.56
CA LEU A 106 0.01 -0.94 21.23
C LEU A 106 0.88 -0.26 20.17
N TYR A 107 1.25 -1.00 19.13
CA TYR A 107 1.94 -0.45 17.98
C TYR A 107 1.64 -1.23 16.68
N CYS A 108 1.87 -0.61 15.54
CA CYS A 108 1.58 -1.12 14.21
C CYS A 108 2.83 -1.06 13.32
N ASN A 109 3.13 -2.15 12.63
CA ASN A 109 4.26 -2.21 11.72
C ASN A 109 3.84 -1.85 10.29
N GLN A 110 3.69 -0.56 10.03
CA GLN A 110 3.31 -0.03 8.71
C GLN A 110 4.40 -0.19 7.63
N ARG A 111 5.60 -0.66 7.94
CA ARG A 111 6.63 -0.97 6.94
C ARG A 111 6.15 -1.99 5.92
N TYR A 112 5.31 -2.93 6.34
CA TYR A 112 4.69 -3.90 5.43
C TYR A 112 3.66 -3.31 4.46
N GLY A 113 3.40 -2.02 4.48
CA GLY A 113 2.69 -1.33 3.41
C GLY A 113 3.48 -1.27 2.10
N ASP A 114 4.82 -1.25 2.19
CA ASP A 114 5.72 -1.20 1.03
C ASP A 114 6.35 -2.56 0.69
N TRP A 115 6.10 -3.59 1.49
CA TRP A 115 6.75 -4.88 1.40
C TRP A 115 5.75 -6.03 1.35
N PRO A 116 6.06 -7.09 0.60
CA PRO A 116 5.27 -8.31 0.62
C PRO A 116 5.19 -8.89 2.04
N LEU A 117 4.01 -9.34 2.42
CA LEU A 117 3.73 -9.91 3.72
C LEU A 117 3.27 -11.37 3.59
N LYS A 118 3.98 -12.27 4.26
CA LYS A 118 3.49 -13.62 4.54
C LYS A 118 2.92 -13.66 5.95
N ALA A 119 1.64 -13.96 6.08
CA ALA A 119 0.95 -13.92 7.37
C ALA A 119 1.56 -14.86 8.43
N ASP A 120 2.13 -15.98 8.01
CA ASP A 120 2.76 -16.92 8.94
C ASP A 120 4.08 -16.40 9.51
N ASP A 121 4.83 -15.61 8.75
CA ASP A 121 6.12 -15.07 9.19
C ASP A 121 5.98 -14.05 10.32
N ILE A 122 4.83 -13.39 10.44
CA ILE A 122 4.56 -12.39 11.50
C ILE A 122 3.93 -12.97 12.76
N LYS A 123 3.59 -14.26 12.78
CA LYS A 123 2.93 -14.90 13.91
C LYS A 123 3.77 -14.85 15.18
N GLU A 124 5.07 -15.01 15.02
CA GLU A 124 6.02 -15.03 16.14
C GLU A 124 6.54 -13.63 16.50
N ASN A 125 6.66 -12.76 15.50
CA ASN A 125 7.16 -11.40 15.71
C ASN A 125 6.56 -10.40 14.70
N PRO A 126 5.48 -9.69 15.05
CA PRO A 126 4.89 -8.67 14.19
C PRO A 126 5.81 -7.45 13.94
N TRP A 127 6.89 -7.34 14.70
CA TRP A 127 7.88 -6.25 14.59
C TRP A 127 9.06 -6.59 13.70
N LYS A 128 9.08 -7.81 13.20
CA LYS A 128 10.12 -8.25 12.28
C LYS A 128 10.24 -7.25 11.13
N ASN A 129 11.45 -6.81 10.84
CA ASN A 129 11.68 -5.99 9.67
C ASN A 129 11.50 -6.87 8.42
N PRO A 130 10.99 -6.30 7.31
CA PRO A 130 11.05 -6.98 6.03
C PRO A 130 12.49 -7.46 5.75
N GLU A 131 12.62 -8.71 5.36
CA GLU A 131 13.94 -9.34 5.15
C GLU A 131 14.58 -8.93 3.83
N TRP A 132 13.77 -8.47 2.87
CA TRP A 132 14.21 -8.17 1.53
C TRP A 132 14.52 -6.69 1.36
N MET A 133 15.52 -6.43 0.56
CA MET A 133 15.88 -5.08 0.16
C MET A 133 15.14 -4.73 -1.13
N LEU A 134 14.66 -3.50 -1.23
CA LEU A 134 14.03 -2.98 -2.44
C LEU A 134 15.11 -2.67 -3.49
N LEU A 135 15.19 -3.51 -4.53
CA LEU A 135 16.19 -3.40 -5.58
C LEU A 135 15.82 -2.35 -6.64
N SER A 136 14.53 -2.11 -6.85
CA SER A 136 14.04 -1.20 -7.89
C SER A 136 14.12 0.28 -7.52
N PHE A 137 14.31 0.64 -6.25
CA PHE A 137 14.30 2.04 -5.82
C PHE A 137 15.40 2.85 -6.50
N ARG A 138 14.99 3.82 -7.34
CA ARG A 138 15.89 4.66 -8.15
C ARG A 138 16.81 3.87 -9.07
N ALA A 139 16.41 2.67 -9.46
CA ALA A 139 17.11 1.92 -10.48
C ALA A 139 17.14 2.72 -11.80
N LYS A 140 18.11 2.42 -12.65
CA LYS A 140 18.14 3.01 -13.98
C LYS A 140 17.00 2.45 -14.82
N VAL A 141 16.15 3.32 -15.33
CA VAL A 141 14.97 2.95 -16.11
C VAL A 141 15.11 3.41 -17.55
N SER A 142 14.57 2.62 -18.45
CA SER A 142 14.33 2.97 -19.86
C SER A 142 12.95 2.49 -20.27
N SER A 143 12.36 3.13 -21.27
CA SER A 143 11.02 2.82 -21.72
C SER A 143 10.84 2.99 -23.22
N SER A 144 9.71 2.52 -23.75
CA SER A 144 9.28 2.77 -25.12
C SER A 144 8.97 4.24 -25.42
N GLY A 145 8.91 5.08 -24.40
CA GLY A 145 8.55 6.48 -24.39
C GLY A 145 7.60 6.79 -23.23
N CYS A 146 7.40 8.06 -22.95
CA CYS A 146 6.53 8.52 -21.88
C CYS A 146 5.75 9.78 -22.24
N VAL A 147 4.60 9.94 -21.61
CA VAL A 147 3.85 11.19 -21.61
C VAL A 147 4.53 12.17 -20.66
N SER A 148 4.64 13.44 -21.06
CA SER A 148 5.20 14.51 -20.20
C SER A 148 4.47 14.58 -18.84
N GLY A 149 5.24 14.57 -17.75
CA GLY A 149 4.72 14.52 -16.38
C GLY A 149 4.45 13.10 -15.87
N HIS A 150 4.76 12.08 -16.68
CA HIS A 150 4.66 10.66 -16.33
C HIS A 150 5.90 9.88 -16.83
N GLU A 151 7.06 10.41 -16.45
CA GLU A 151 8.36 9.90 -16.87
C GLU A 151 8.64 8.52 -16.27
N GLU A 152 9.52 7.76 -16.91
CA GLU A 152 9.83 6.37 -16.51
C GLU A 152 10.39 6.24 -15.10
N ASN A 153 11.09 7.25 -14.58
CA ASN A 153 11.62 7.23 -13.21
C ASN A 153 10.52 7.22 -12.13
N TYR A 154 9.30 7.60 -12.46
CA TYR A 154 8.15 7.50 -11.54
C TYR A 154 7.72 6.06 -11.26
N ALA A 155 8.17 5.09 -12.05
CA ALA A 155 7.94 3.67 -11.75
C ALA A 155 8.85 3.13 -10.64
N VAL A 156 9.87 3.89 -10.21
CA VAL A 156 10.89 3.46 -9.23
C VAL A 156 11.17 4.50 -8.14
N ASP A 157 10.31 5.48 -7.94
CA ASP A 157 10.49 6.60 -6.99
C ASP A 157 9.86 6.36 -5.61
N GLU A 158 9.21 5.21 -5.41
CA GLU A 158 8.50 4.86 -4.16
C GLU A 158 7.40 5.86 -3.79
N ASN A 159 6.65 6.30 -4.78
CA ASN A 159 5.55 7.23 -4.58
C ASN A 159 4.29 6.75 -5.30
N VAL A 160 3.30 6.28 -4.56
CA VAL A 160 2.02 5.79 -5.12
C VAL A 160 1.24 6.85 -5.93
N GLN A 161 1.58 8.12 -5.79
CA GLN A 161 0.91 9.25 -6.46
C GLN A 161 1.56 9.64 -7.79
N THR A 162 2.63 8.98 -8.16
CA THR A 162 3.33 9.15 -9.44
C THR A 162 3.36 7.82 -10.18
N TRP A 163 3.34 7.86 -11.50
CA TRP A 163 3.39 6.67 -12.33
C TRP A 163 3.97 6.97 -13.70
N TRP A 164 4.58 5.98 -14.30
CA TRP A 164 4.95 6.03 -15.71
C TRP A 164 3.71 5.80 -16.59
N LYS A 165 3.59 6.61 -17.64
CA LYS A 165 2.58 6.47 -18.68
C LYS A 165 3.24 6.48 -20.04
N ALA A 166 3.07 5.39 -20.80
CA ALA A 166 3.60 5.30 -22.15
C ALA A 166 2.94 6.31 -23.09
N ASP A 167 3.72 6.90 -23.99
CA ASP A 167 3.22 7.81 -25.05
C ASP A 167 2.61 7.04 -26.23
N ARG A 168 2.77 5.72 -26.28
CA ARG A 168 2.32 4.82 -27.34
C ARG A 168 1.48 3.69 -26.78
N CYS A 169 0.39 3.38 -27.48
CA CYS A 169 -0.52 2.31 -27.08
C CYS A 169 -0.13 0.92 -27.64
N ASN A 170 0.77 0.86 -28.62
CA ASN A 170 1.17 -0.40 -29.24
C ASN A 170 2.45 -0.92 -28.59
N GLU A 171 2.33 -2.05 -27.86
CA GLU A 171 3.43 -2.74 -27.20
C GLU A 171 4.33 -1.84 -26.33
N PRO A 172 3.76 -1.08 -25.39
CA PRO A 172 4.56 -0.27 -24.49
C PRO A 172 5.37 -1.16 -23.55
N TRP A 173 6.60 -0.76 -23.28
CA TRP A 173 7.48 -1.47 -22.36
C TRP A 173 8.24 -0.50 -21.46
N ILE A 174 8.57 -0.98 -20.27
CA ILE A 174 9.47 -0.35 -19.32
C ILE A 174 10.48 -1.38 -18.82
N GLN A 175 11.72 -0.99 -18.70
CA GLN A 175 12.82 -1.84 -18.28
C GLN A 175 13.56 -1.18 -17.12
N MET A 176 13.89 -1.97 -16.12
CA MET A 176 14.70 -1.58 -14.97
C MET A 176 16.04 -2.32 -15.01
N ASP A 177 17.12 -1.55 -14.89
CA ASP A 177 18.47 -2.09 -14.76
C ASP A 177 18.87 -2.05 -13.28
N LEU A 178 19.01 -3.20 -12.66
CA LEU A 178 19.35 -3.33 -11.24
C LEU A 178 20.83 -3.09 -10.95
N GLY A 179 21.63 -2.88 -12.01
CA GLY A 179 23.06 -2.55 -11.92
C GLY A 179 23.99 -3.74 -11.80
N ASP A 180 23.50 -4.88 -11.34
CA ASP A 180 24.24 -6.14 -11.24
C ASP A 180 23.27 -7.33 -11.32
N ILE A 181 23.80 -8.55 -11.37
CA ILE A 181 23.00 -9.77 -11.25
C ILE A 181 22.55 -9.91 -9.80
N MET A 182 21.24 -9.93 -9.59
CA MET A 182 20.61 -9.95 -8.28
C MET A 182 19.68 -11.15 -8.12
N ASP A 183 19.62 -11.69 -6.91
CA ASP A 183 18.59 -12.66 -6.52
C ASP A 183 17.28 -11.91 -6.23
N VAL A 184 16.31 -12.06 -7.11
CA VAL A 184 14.99 -11.42 -6.98
C VAL A 184 13.99 -12.39 -6.37
N HIS A 185 13.51 -12.11 -5.16
CA HIS A 185 12.58 -12.98 -4.42
C HIS A 185 11.11 -12.65 -4.66
N ALA A 186 10.80 -11.39 -4.96
CA ALA A 186 9.45 -10.96 -5.25
C ALA A 186 9.45 -9.76 -6.19
N ILE A 187 8.40 -9.66 -7.00
CA ILE A 187 8.14 -8.52 -7.87
C ILE A 187 6.71 -8.08 -7.61
N GLN A 188 6.54 -6.81 -7.29
CA GLN A 188 5.23 -6.19 -7.12
C GLN A 188 5.01 -5.18 -8.25
N LEU A 189 3.92 -5.35 -8.99
CA LEU A 189 3.47 -4.43 -10.02
C LEU A 189 2.21 -3.71 -9.54
N ASN A 190 2.28 -2.39 -9.49
CA ASN A 190 1.13 -1.55 -9.16
C ASN A 190 0.78 -0.73 -10.38
N PHE A 191 -0.42 -0.94 -10.91
CA PHE A 191 -0.95 -0.17 -12.02
C PHE A 191 -1.73 1.03 -11.49
N ALA A 192 -1.48 2.20 -12.06
CA ALA A 192 -2.18 3.41 -11.66
C ALA A 192 -3.58 3.47 -12.28
N ASP A 193 -4.53 3.98 -11.52
CA ASP A 193 -5.82 4.43 -12.04
C ASP A 193 -5.59 5.77 -12.77
N ASP A 194 -5.44 5.72 -14.08
CA ASP A 194 -5.15 6.87 -14.92
C ASP A 194 -6.40 7.32 -15.67
N MET A 195 -6.53 8.65 -15.87
CA MET A 195 -7.63 9.26 -16.64
C MET A 195 -9.05 9.02 -16.12
N GLU A 196 -9.21 8.71 -14.84
CA GLU A 196 -10.54 8.47 -14.24
C GLU A 196 -11.52 9.63 -14.42
N ASN A 197 -11.02 10.86 -14.53
CA ASN A 197 -11.83 12.06 -14.76
C ASN A 197 -12.05 12.39 -16.24
N GLU A 198 -11.31 11.76 -17.15
CA GLU A 198 -11.32 12.08 -18.57
C GLU A 198 -12.13 11.08 -19.40
N ILE A 199 -12.22 9.84 -18.93
CA ILE A 199 -12.99 8.79 -19.58
C ILE A 199 -14.40 8.82 -18.99
N PRO A 200 -15.45 9.06 -19.79
CA PRO A 200 -16.82 8.91 -19.30
C PRO A 200 -17.02 7.50 -18.81
N CYS A 201 -17.03 7.35 -17.52
CA CYS A 201 -17.26 6.06 -16.90
C CYS A 201 -18.71 5.66 -17.16
N PRO A 202 -18.99 4.48 -17.74
CA PRO A 202 -20.37 3.98 -17.89
C PRO A 202 -20.97 3.58 -16.55
N GLY A 203 -20.27 3.83 -15.44
CA GLY A 203 -20.71 3.58 -14.09
C GLY A 203 -21.72 4.61 -13.59
N LYS A 204 -22.11 4.45 -12.36
CA LYS A 204 -23.04 5.35 -11.68
C LYS A 204 -22.27 6.51 -11.07
N MET A 205 -22.60 7.72 -11.50
CA MET A 205 -22.12 8.93 -10.84
C MET A 205 -22.79 9.06 -9.46
N ILE A 206 -22.00 9.21 -8.42
CA ILE A 206 -22.47 9.58 -7.09
C ILE A 206 -22.09 11.04 -6.86
N GLN A 207 -23.09 11.91 -6.83
CA GLN A 207 -22.91 13.29 -6.39
C GLN A 207 -22.97 13.32 -4.86
N THR A 208 -21.91 13.84 -4.26
CA THR A 208 -21.94 14.29 -2.86
C THR A 208 -21.88 15.82 -2.85
N PRO A 209 -22.28 16.50 -1.75
CA PRO A 209 -22.23 17.96 -1.67
C PRO A 209 -20.85 18.56 -2.02
N ASP A 210 -19.79 17.78 -1.80
CA ASP A 210 -18.40 18.26 -1.91
C ASP A 210 -17.62 17.63 -3.07
N ALA A 211 -18.17 16.63 -3.78
CA ALA A 211 -17.46 16.00 -4.89
C ALA A 211 -18.38 15.15 -5.79
N GLU A 212 -18.10 15.16 -7.06
CA GLU A 212 -18.61 14.16 -8.01
C GLU A 212 -17.69 12.95 -8.02
N ARG A 213 -18.25 11.78 -7.78
CA ARG A 213 -17.52 10.52 -7.84
C ARG A 213 -18.11 9.61 -8.90
N TYR A 214 -17.26 9.08 -9.72
CA TYR A 214 -17.60 8.01 -10.64
C TYR A 214 -17.23 6.67 -9.98
N ILE A 215 -18.20 5.76 -9.92
CA ILE A 215 -17.92 4.36 -9.61
C ILE A 215 -17.95 3.62 -10.93
N ASP A 216 -16.80 3.18 -11.38
CA ASP A 216 -16.71 2.30 -12.52
C ASP A 216 -17.09 0.88 -12.08
N LEU A 217 -18.14 0.35 -12.69
CA LEU A 217 -18.63 -1.01 -12.45
C LEU A 217 -18.12 -2.00 -13.49
N ASN A 218 -17.33 -1.55 -14.45
CA ASN A 218 -16.76 -2.43 -15.47
C ASN A 218 -15.50 -3.11 -14.95
N ASN A 219 -15.27 -4.30 -15.43
CA ASN A 219 -13.98 -4.95 -15.28
C ASN A 219 -12.97 -4.30 -16.23
N HIS A 220 -11.95 -3.69 -15.71
CA HIS A 220 -10.79 -3.28 -16.47
C HIS A 220 -9.80 -4.44 -16.52
N VAL A 221 -9.33 -4.76 -17.71
CA VAL A 221 -8.35 -5.81 -17.89
C VAL A 221 -6.99 -5.19 -18.11
N THR A 222 -6.08 -5.41 -17.16
CA THR A 222 -4.69 -5.01 -17.31
C THR A 222 -3.90 -6.21 -17.80
N ALA A 223 -3.64 -6.25 -19.11
CA ALA A 223 -2.87 -7.31 -19.75
C ALA A 223 -1.39 -6.93 -19.84
N TRP A 224 -0.52 -7.83 -19.41
CA TRP A 224 0.92 -7.61 -19.38
C TRP A 224 1.70 -8.92 -19.40
N TYR A 225 2.99 -8.82 -19.64
CA TYR A 225 3.95 -9.89 -19.40
C TYR A 225 5.24 -9.32 -18.80
N LEU A 226 5.98 -10.15 -18.13
CA LEU A 226 7.22 -9.81 -17.45
C LEU A 226 8.33 -10.72 -17.93
N GLU A 227 9.44 -10.12 -18.29
CA GLU A 227 10.66 -10.81 -18.68
C GLU A 227 11.83 -10.41 -17.78
N GLY A 228 12.77 -11.31 -17.61
CA GLY A 228 14.05 -11.09 -16.95
C GLY A 228 15.21 -11.28 -17.91
N SER A 229 16.35 -10.65 -17.60
CA SER A 229 17.60 -10.84 -18.35
C SER A 229 18.80 -10.72 -17.42
N LEU A 230 19.85 -11.49 -17.69
CA LEU A 230 21.14 -11.41 -17.00
C LEU A 230 22.15 -10.53 -17.72
N ASP A 231 21.89 -10.16 -18.97
CA ASP A 231 22.84 -9.44 -19.84
C ASP A 231 22.22 -8.25 -20.58
N GLY A 232 20.91 -8.00 -20.37
CA GLY A 232 20.14 -6.96 -21.05
C GLY A 232 19.92 -7.21 -22.55
N ARG A 233 20.22 -8.41 -23.07
CA ARG A 233 20.09 -8.79 -24.48
C ARG A 233 19.25 -10.04 -24.69
N ASN A 234 19.46 -11.04 -23.85
CA ASN A 234 18.73 -12.30 -23.88
C ASN A 234 17.68 -12.29 -22.78
N TRP A 235 16.41 -12.33 -23.17
CA TRP A 235 15.28 -12.22 -22.27
C TRP A 235 14.57 -13.56 -22.13
N PHE A 236 14.09 -13.86 -20.93
CA PHE A 236 13.29 -15.04 -20.65
C PHE A 236 12.01 -14.64 -19.91
N MET A 237 10.92 -15.32 -20.25
CA MET A 237 9.61 -15.06 -19.66
C MET A 237 9.60 -15.44 -18.18
N LEU A 238 9.20 -14.52 -17.34
CA LEU A 238 8.93 -14.73 -15.91
C LEU A 238 7.43 -14.95 -15.66
N GLU A 239 6.57 -14.12 -16.27
CA GLU A 239 5.13 -14.23 -16.11
C GLU A 239 4.42 -13.69 -17.37
N ASP A 240 3.30 -14.34 -17.75
CA ASP A 240 2.47 -13.91 -18.90
C ASP A 240 1.00 -13.79 -18.49
N LYS A 241 0.54 -12.56 -18.36
CA LYS A 241 -0.86 -12.19 -18.06
C LYS A 241 -1.59 -11.55 -19.24
N ARG A 242 -1.15 -11.74 -20.47
CA ARG A 242 -1.79 -11.19 -21.68
C ARG A 242 -3.19 -11.74 -21.95
N LYS A 243 -3.54 -12.86 -21.33
CA LYS A 243 -4.87 -13.50 -21.45
C LYS A 243 -5.66 -13.49 -20.13
N THR A 244 -5.31 -12.59 -19.22
CA THR A 244 -6.07 -12.46 -17.97
C THR A 244 -7.45 -11.88 -18.22
N GLU A 245 -8.43 -12.26 -17.41
CA GLU A 245 -9.78 -11.69 -17.42
C GLU A 245 -10.03 -10.76 -16.22
N GLY A 246 -9.02 -10.55 -15.39
CA GLY A 246 -9.12 -9.75 -14.17
C GLY A 246 -8.24 -8.52 -14.15
N ASP A 247 -8.69 -7.52 -13.42
CA ASP A 247 -7.92 -6.32 -13.10
C ASP A 247 -7.38 -6.45 -11.68
N MET A 248 -6.16 -6.97 -11.56
CA MET A 248 -5.55 -7.18 -10.25
C MET A 248 -4.10 -6.67 -10.26
N PRO A 249 -3.71 -5.83 -9.28
CA PRO A 249 -2.30 -5.59 -9.02
C PRO A 249 -1.63 -6.94 -8.77
N CYS A 250 -0.47 -7.15 -9.34
CA CYS A 250 0.19 -8.45 -9.26
C CYS A 250 1.34 -8.43 -8.26
N LEU A 251 1.31 -9.41 -7.37
CA LEU A 251 2.45 -9.75 -6.53
C LEU A 251 2.94 -11.13 -6.93
N LEU A 252 4.15 -11.18 -7.48
CA LEU A 252 4.83 -12.41 -7.85
C LEU A 252 5.87 -12.76 -6.81
N TYR A 253 5.80 -13.99 -6.29
CA TYR A 253 6.87 -14.58 -5.51
C TYR A 253 7.66 -15.53 -6.41
N THR A 254 8.95 -15.31 -6.52
CA THR A 254 9.84 -16.34 -7.05
C THR A 254 10.10 -17.34 -5.93
N SER A 255 9.85 -18.62 -6.16
CA SER A 255 10.36 -19.64 -5.24
C SER A 255 11.88 -19.52 -5.21
N PRO A 256 12.53 -19.60 -4.04
CA PRO A 256 13.97 -19.77 -4.04
C PRO A 256 14.26 -21.02 -4.88
N SER A 257 15.08 -20.84 -5.89
CA SER A 257 15.60 -21.97 -6.67
C SER A 257 16.34 -22.89 -5.70
N PRO A 258 16.12 -24.23 -5.77
CA PRO A 258 16.83 -25.15 -4.89
C PRO A 258 18.34 -25.12 -5.12
#